data_b894e7ccf08836b4c74d21b30b9c17ce
#
_entry.id   b894e7ccf08836b4c74d21b30b9c17ce
#
_cell.length_a   1.000
_cell.length_b   1.000
_cell.length_c   1.000
_cell.angle_alpha   90.00
_cell.angle_beta   90.00
_cell.angle_gamma   90.00
#
_symmetry.space_group_name_H-M   'P 1'
#
loop_
_entity.id
_entity.type
_entity.pdbx_description
1 polymer ?
#
loop_
_entity_poly.entity_id
_entity_poly.type
_entity_poly.pdbx_seq_one_letter_code
_entity_poly.pdbx_strand_id
1 'polypeptide(L)'
;MLQQNMDLTVDPCEDFFKFTCGNFDEEHPRPDSQTSHDWFTERQGQVLRKIRKKLQMKTKKNESSVNPYPVEQAKWLYESCLDNGELV
;
A
#
# COMPACT_ATOMS: atom_id res chain seq x y z
N MET A 1 -10.16 -5.30 10.44
CA MET A 1 -9.83 -4.00 9.85
C MET A 1 -10.49 -2.82 10.56
N LEU A 2 -11.81 -2.73 10.57
CA LEU A 2 -12.50 -1.68 11.32
C LEU A 2 -12.30 -1.81 12.82
N GLN A 3 -12.33 -3.03 13.34
CA GLN A 3 -12.19 -3.31 14.76
C GLN A 3 -10.84 -2.86 15.33
N GLN A 4 -9.76 -2.93 14.55
CA GLN A 4 -8.43 -2.51 14.98
C GLN A 4 -8.33 -1.00 15.20
N ASN A 5 -9.12 -0.22 14.48
CA ASN A 5 -9.15 1.23 14.58
C ASN A 5 -10.04 1.73 15.72
N MET A 6 -10.86 0.85 16.30
CA MET A 6 -11.80 1.18 17.36
C MET A 6 -11.09 1.26 18.71
N ASP A 7 -11.44 2.26 19.51
CA ASP A 7 -11.04 2.37 20.90
C ASP A 7 -12.19 1.88 21.80
N LEU A 8 -12.09 0.62 22.23
CA LEU A 8 -13.12 -0.02 23.06
C LEU A 8 -13.15 0.48 24.49
N THR A 9 -12.19 1.30 24.91
CA THR A 9 -12.15 1.92 26.24
C THR A 9 -13.03 3.17 26.33
N VAL A 10 -13.48 3.70 25.20
CA VAL A 10 -14.31 4.91 25.10
C VAL A 10 -15.78 4.52 25.07
N ASP A 11 -16.62 5.25 25.82
CA ASP A 11 -18.07 5.08 25.78
C ASP A 11 -18.62 5.64 24.45
N PRO A 12 -19.26 4.81 23.61
CA PRO A 12 -19.81 5.28 22.34
C PRO A 12 -20.90 6.34 22.48
N CYS A 13 -21.55 6.41 23.65
CA CYS A 13 -22.56 7.44 23.93
C CYS A 13 -21.93 8.79 24.28
N GLU A 14 -20.68 8.82 24.71
CA GLU A 14 -19.98 10.07 25.03
C GLU A 14 -19.21 10.62 23.83
N ASP A 15 -18.45 9.78 23.15
CA ASP A 15 -17.67 10.17 21.98
C ASP A 15 -17.65 9.03 20.96
N PHE A 16 -18.65 9.02 20.09
CA PHE A 16 -18.79 7.96 19.08
C PHE A 16 -17.62 7.98 18.08
N PHE A 17 -17.15 9.15 17.70
CA PHE A 17 -16.01 9.26 16.78
C PHE A 17 -14.75 8.62 17.35
N LYS A 18 -14.43 8.94 18.60
CA LYS A 18 -13.27 8.37 19.28
C LYS A 18 -13.43 6.86 19.53
N PHE A 19 -14.65 6.41 19.81
CA PHE A 19 -14.94 4.99 19.94
C PHE A 19 -14.66 4.23 18.63
N THR A 20 -15.07 4.77 17.48
CA THR A 20 -14.91 4.10 16.20
C THR A 20 -13.53 4.24 15.58
N CYS A 21 -12.83 5.34 15.82
CA CYS A 21 -11.60 5.72 15.12
C CYS A 21 -10.43 6.06 16.04
N GLY A 22 -10.57 5.88 17.36
CA GLY A 22 -9.58 6.35 18.33
C GLY A 22 -8.18 5.75 18.18
N ASN A 23 -8.06 4.55 17.62
CA ASN A 23 -6.78 3.89 17.42
C ASN A 23 -6.26 4.01 15.99
N PHE A 24 -6.92 4.77 15.12
CA PHE A 24 -6.50 4.91 13.73
C PHE A 24 -5.08 5.47 13.60
N ASP A 25 -4.74 6.49 14.38
CA ASP A 25 -3.42 7.12 14.32
C ASP A 25 -2.29 6.17 14.75
N GLU A 26 -2.56 5.29 15.71
CA GLU A 26 -1.58 4.29 16.17
C GLU A 26 -1.41 3.16 15.16
N GLU A 27 -2.51 2.68 14.59
CA GLU A 27 -2.51 1.58 13.62
C GLU A 27 -2.00 2.02 12.24
N HIS A 28 -2.24 3.29 11.87
CA HIS A 28 -1.88 3.85 10.58
C HIS A 28 -1.18 5.20 10.75
N PRO A 29 0.07 5.23 11.25
CA PRO A 29 0.78 6.48 11.47
C PRO A 29 0.99 7.24 10.16
N ARG A 30 0.80 8.56 10.22
CA ARG A 30 0.98 9.44 9.07
C ARG A 30 2.46 9.48 8.67
N PRO A 31 2.81 9.20 7.39
CA PRO A 31 4.17 9.39 6.90
C PRO A 31 4.61 10.86 6.99
N ASP A 32 5.88 11.10 7.30
CA ASP A 32 6.43 12.46 7.43
C ASP A 32 6.33 13.27 6.13
N SER A 33 6.29 12.58 4.99
CA SER A 33 6.14 13.21 3.67
C SER A 33 4.73 13.69 3.37
N GLN A 34 3.75 13.38 4.22
CA GLN A 34 2.34 13.71 4.01
C GLN A 34 1.84 14.70 5.06
N THR A 35 1.01 15.65 4.63
CA THR A 35 0.38 16.62 5.53
C THR A 35 -0.86 16.07 6.22
N SER A 36 -1.49 15.04 5.63
CA SER A 36 -2.65 14.36 6.17
C SER A 36 -2.60 12.88 5.82
N HIS A 37 -3.31 12.08 6.59
CA HIS A 37 -3.41 10.64 6.35
C HIS A 37 -4.82 10.18 6.72
N ASP A 38 -5.53 9.65 5.75
CA ASP A 38 -6.88 9.14 5.90
C ASP A 38 -7.01 7.74 5.34
N TRP A 39 -8.22 7.20 5.36
CA TRP A 39 -8.47 5.85 4.88
C TRP A 39 -8.20 5.69 3.39
N PHE A 40 -8.47 6.73 2.59
CA PHE A 40 -8.19 6.72 1.14
C PHE A 40 -6.69 6.69 0.88
N THR A 41 -5.91 7.49 1.59
CA THR A 41 -4.45 7.51 1.49
C THR A 41 -3.84 6.17 1.90
N GLU A 42 -4.36 5.56 2.96
CA GLU A 42 -3.94 4.23 3.42
C GLU A 42 -4.20 3.18 2.35
N ARG A 43 -5.38 3.19 1.73
CA ARG A 43 -5.71 2.25 0.65
C ARG A 43 -4.86 2.46 -0.59
N GLN A 44 -4.60 3.71 -0.95
CA GLN A 44 -3.71 4.03 -2.08
C GLN A 44 -2.31 3.45 -1.86
N GLY A 45 -1.76 3.61 -0.66
CA GLY A 45 -0.48 3.02 -0.30
C GLY A 45 -0.47 1.49 -0.41
N GLN A 46 -1.53 0.82 0.03
CA GLN A 46 -1.66 -0.63 -0.09
C GLN A 46 -1.70 -1.08 -1.55
N VAL A 47 -2.43 -0.37 -2.41
CA VAL A 47 -2.51 -0.67 -3.85
C VAL A 47 -1.13 -0.52 -4.50
N LEU A 48 -0.42 0.56 -4.21
CA LEU A 48 0.92 0.80 -4.74
C LEU A 48 1.91 -0.28 -4.29
N ARG A 49 1.85 -0.72 -3.04
CA ARG A 49 2.70 -1.82 -2.55
C ARG A 49 2.41 -3.13 -3.27
N LYS A 50 1.13 -3.43 -3.55
CA LYS A 50 0.74 -4.62 -4.31
C LYS A 50 1.24 -4.57 -5.75
N ILE A 51 1.14 -3.42 -6.41
CA ILE A 51 1.66 -3.23 -7.77
C ILE A 51 3.17 -3.43 -7.79
N ARG A 52 3.89 -2.80 -6.85
CA ARG A 52 5.34 -2.97 -6.72
C ARG A 52 5.74 -4.43 -6.56
N LYS A 53 5.04 -5.15 -5.69
CA LYS A 53 5.30 -6.57 -5.46
C LYS A 53 5.13 -7.39 -6.73
N LYS A 54 4.09 -7.14 -7.52
CA LYS A 54 3.85 -7.81 -8.79
C LYS A 54 4.92 -7.49 -9.84
N LEU A 55 5.35 -6.23 -9.90
CA LEU A 55 6.41 -5.82 -10.83
C LEU A 55 7.76 -6.41 -10.47
N GLN A 56 8.02 -6.67 -9.20
CA GLN A 56 9.25 -7.29 -8.73
C GLN A 56 9.26 -8.82 -8.83
N MET A 57 8.12 -9.45 -9.06
CA MET A 57 8.05 -10.90 -9.24
C MET A 57 8.77 -11.33 -10.51
N LYS A 58 9.78 -12.20 -10.34
CA LYS A 58 10.47 -12.82 -11.47
C LYS A 58 9.61 -13.96 -12.02
N THR A 59 9.50 -14.01 -13.35
CA THR A 59 8.86 -15.14 -14.02
C THR A 59 9.74 -16.38 -13.81
N LYS A 60 9.20 -17.40 -13.16
CA LYS A 60 9.88 -18.69 -13.06
C LYS A 60 9.92 -19.33 -14.43
N LYS A 61 11.09 -19.73 -14.88
CA LYS A 61 11.30 -20.32 -16.21
C LYS A 61 10.51 -21.62 -16.46
N ASN A 62 9.95 -22.23 -15.43
CA ASN A 62 9.29 -23.53 -15.49
C ASN A 62 7.78 -23.47 -15.26
N GLU A 63 7.18 -22.29 -15.13
CA GLU A 63 5.73 -22.18 -15.00
C GLU A 63 5.10 -22.02 -16.39
N SER A 64 4.06 -22.81 -16.63
CA SER A 64 3.28 -22.78 -17.88
C SER A 64 2.51 -21.48 -18.10
N SER A 65 2.51 -20.57 -17.13
CA SER A 65 1.90 -19.26 -17.26
C SER A 65 2.95 -18.23 -17.66
N VAL A 66 3.07 -18.02 -18.95
CA VAL A 66 3.85 -16.90 -19.49
C VAL A 66 3.06 -15.62 -19.22
N ASN A 67 3.69 -14.63 -18.58
CA ASN A 67 3.05 -13.32 -18.42
C ASN A 67 2.70 -12.74 -19.79
N PRO A 68 1.52 -12.10 -19.93
CA PRO A 68 1.19 -11.38 -21.16
C PRO A 68 2.27 -10.34 -21.49
N TYR A 69 2.50 -10.11 -22.76
CA TYR A 69 3.54 -9.18 -23.23
C TYR A 69 3.44 -7.77 -22.61
N PRO A 70 2.24 -7.18 -22.47
CA PRO A 70 2.12 -5.88 -21.79
C PRO A 70 2.64 -5.89 -20.33
N VAL A 71 2.49 -6.99 -19.61
CA VAL A 71 3.02 -7.15 -18.26
C VAL A 71 4.55 -7.19 -18.27
N GLU A 72 5.15 -7.88 -19.23
CA GLU A 72 6.60 -7.91 -19.42
C GLU A 72 7.15 -6.52 -19.74
N GLN A 73 6.48 -5.76 -20.60
CA GLN A 73 6.85 -4.38 -20.89
C GLN A 73 6.81 -3.49 -19.68
N ALA A 74 5.77 -3.63 -18.82
CA ALA A 74 5.65 -2.87 -17.56
C ALA A 74 6.81 -3.19 -16.61
N LYS A 75 7.21 -4.46 -16.53
CA LYS A 75 8.35 -4.89 -15.71
C LYS A 75 9.67 -4.32 -16.21
N TRP A 76 9.88 -4.29 -17.50
CA TRP A 76 11.08 -3.70 -18.10
C TRP A 76 11.17 -2.20 -17.83
N LEU A 77 10.05 -1.50 -17.94
CA LEU A 77 10.00 -0.07 -17.62
C LEU A 77 10.30 0.17 -16.12
N TYR A 78 9.72 -0.64 -15.24
CA TYR A 78 9.97 -0.55 -13.80
C TYR A 78 11.46 -0.77 -13.48
N GLU A 79 12.07 -1.80 -14.05
CA GLU A 79 13.48 -2.11 -13.84
C GLU A 79 14.38 -0.98 -14.36
N SER A 80 14.06 -0.39 -15.52
CA SER A 80 14.84 0.72 -16.06
C SER A 80 14.74 1.98 -15.19
N CYS A 81 13.58 2.23 -14.57
CA CYS A 81 13.41 3.34 -13.64
C CYS A 81 14.21 3.16 -12.35
N LEU A 82 14.43 1.93 -11.91
CA LEU A 82 15.24 1.62 -10.73
C LEU A 82 16.73 1.68 -11.01
N ASP A 83 17.14 1.54 -12.25
CA ASP A 83 18.54 1.55 -12.65
C ASP A 83 19.00 2.97 -12.93
N ASN A 84 19.49 3.64 -11.89
CA ASN A 84 19.99 5.01 -11.98
C ASN A 84 21.35 5.14 -12.69
N GLY A 85 22.03 4.02 -12.93
CA GLY A 85 23.34 4.00 -13.56
C GLY A 85 23.33 4.19 -15.08
N GLU A 86 22.22 3.89 -15.72
CA GLU A 86 22.06 3.98 -17.17
C GLU A 86 21.44 5.30 -17.66
N LEU A 87 21.05 6.18 -16.76
CA LEU A 87 20.43 7.46 -17.09
C LEU A 87 21.43 8.60 -17.30
N VAL A 88 22.66 8.27 -17.58
CA VAL A 88 23.71 9.26 -17.85
C VAL A 88 23.93 9.40 -19.34
#